data_6e282fd496a4b9236b79d1896e6a0ad6
#
_entry.id   6e282fd496a4b9236b79d1896e6a0ad6
#
_cell.length_a   1.000
_cell.length_b   1.000
_cell.length_c   1.000
_cell.angle_alpha   90.00
_cell.angle_beta   90.00
_cell.angle_gamma   90.00
#
_symmetry.space_group_name_H-M   'P 1'
#
loop_
_entity.id
_entity.type
_entity.pdbx_description
1 polymer ?
#
loop_
_entity_poly.entity_id
_entity_poly.type
_entity_poly.pdbx_seq_one_letter_code
_entity_poly.pdbx_strand_id
1 'polypeptide(L)'
;MLSRHGIRNPGKKDILNGRAIISEMKYRGASPLIVERLQSVLDSFPLSEAALLAETGAEEQRELGRRTGQRFASVFNKRDHVTFVSSTSPRAISSKKNFERGFSDGLGWNVSSSYQQRDDLLRFFDICPRYITEVKKNQTAFAEFQKFRNKMFPHVVQYVAKRLSVDSLNLSDGMLSATCMCVRESV
;
A
#
# COMPACT_ATOMS: atom_id res chain seq x y z
N MET A 1 -1.00 -20.55 -4.51
CA MET A 1 -0.15 -19.45 -3.95
C MET A 1 -1.04 -18.26 -3.62
N LEU A 2 -0.84 -17.61 -2.48
CA LEU A 2 -1.51 -16.37 -2.10
C LEU A 2 -0.47 -15.25 -2.04
N SER A 3 -0.74 -14.12 -2.68
CA SER A 3 0.13 -12.96 -2.69
C SER A 3 -0.67 -11.68 -2.42
N ARG A 4 -0.02 -10.67 -1.84
CA ARG A 4 -0.55 -9.32 -1.78
C ARG A 4 -0.35 -8.63 -3.13
N HIS A 5 -1.15 -7.61 -3.44
CA HIS A 5 -0.85 -6.73 -4.58
C HIS A 5 0.55 -6.10 -4.44
N GLY A 6 1.19 -5.76 -5.54
CA GLY A 6 2.47 -5.04 -5.58
C GLY A 6 2.40 -3.63 -4.97
N ILE A 7 3.52 -2.94 -4.94
CA ILE A 7 3.62 -1.55 -4.50
C ILE A 7 2.58 -0.70 -5.24
N ARG A 8 1.89 0.17 -4.53
CA ARG A 8 0.83 1.04 -5.05
C ARG A 8 1.09 2.49 -4.70
N ASN A 9 0.53 3.40 -5.47
CA ASN A 9 0.48 4.81 -5.12
C ASN A 9 -0.27 5.03 -3.80
N PRO A 10 0.04 6.11 -3.06
CA PRO A 10 -0.69 6.49 -1.86
C PRO A 10 -2.20 6.60 -2.13
N GLY A 11 -3.02 6.34 -1.12
CA GLY A 11 -4.45 6.54 -1.22
C GLY A 11 -4.83 8.02 -1.26
N LYS A 12 -6.00 8.35 -1.79
CA LYS A 12 -6.49 9.74 -1.86
C LYS A 12 -6.42 10.46 -0.51
N LYS A 13 -6.82 9.77 0.57
CA LYS A 13 -6.76 10.32 1.93
C LYS A 13 -5.32 10.60 2.36
N ASP A 14 -4.38 9.72 2.00
CA ASP A 14 -2.98 9.86 2.37
C ASP A 14 -2.34 11.06 1.65
N ILE A 15 -2.64 11.25 0.36
CA ILE A 15 -2.18 12.41 -0.42
C ILE A 15 -2.73 13.71 0.16
N LEU A 16 -4.02 13.77 0.48
CA LEU A 16 -4.66 14.95 1.06
C LEU A 16 -4.10 15.27 2.45
N ASN A 17 -3.89 14.26 3.29
CA ASN A 17 -3.25 14.42 4.59
C ASN A 17 -1.81 14.92 4.46
N GLY A 18 -1.05 14.41 3.50
CA GLY A 18 0.30 14.89 3.21
C GLY A 18 0.33 16.37 2.84
N ARG A 19 -0.59 16.83 1.98
CA ARG A 19 -0.74 18.25 1.64
C ARG A 19 -1.07 19.11 2.85
N ALA A 20 -1.95 18.64 3.75
CA ALA A 20 -2.27 19.34 4.98
C ALA A 20 -1.05 19.45 5.93
N ILE A 21 -0.23 18.40 6.01
CA ILE A 21 1.02 18.42 6.77
C ILE A 21 1.99 19.48 6.23
N ILE A 22 2.17 19.55 4.92
CA ILE A 22 3.06 20.54 4.30
C ILE A 22 2.58 21.95 4.60
N SER A 23 1.27 22.20 4.58
CA SER A 23 0.69 23.48 4.94
C SER A 23 0.99 23.84 6.42
N GLU A 24 0.84 22.88 7.32
CA GLU A 24 1.17 23.05 8.75
C GLU A 24 2.69 23.31 8.95
N MET A 25 3.54 22.58 8.24
CA MET A 25 4.98 22.78 8.28
C MET A 25 5.39 24.19 7.83
N LYS A 26 4.81 24.68 6.72
CA LYS A 26 5.00 26.05 6.24
C LYS A 26 4.57 27.08 7.29
N TYR A 27 3.40 26.89 7.87
CA TYR A 27 2.87 27.76 8.92
C TYR A 27 3.79 27.80 10.16
N ARG A 28 4.42 26.68 10.53
CA ARG A 28 5.33 26.56 11.67
C ARG A 28 6.78 26.99 11.38
N GLY A 29 7.08 27.46 10.18
CA GLY A 29 8.41 27.92 9.81
C GLY A 29 9.43 26.79 9.61
N ALA A 30 9.01 25.61 9.18
CA ALA A 30 9.92 24.55 8.80
C ALA A 30 10.84 24.99 7.65
N SER A 31 12.03 24.37 7.57
CA SER A 31 13.01 24.68 6.53
C SER A 31 12.39 24.63 5.12
N PRO A 32 12.51 25.71 4.32
CA PRO A 32 11.96 25.76 2.96
C PRO A 32 12.45 24.59 2.10
N LEU A 33 13.71 24.21 2.20
CA LEU A 33 14.30 23.09 1.46
C LEU A 33 13.59 21.76 1.75
N ILE A 34 13.26 21.49 3.01
CA ILE A 34 12.52 20.26 3.40
C ILE A 34 11.11 20.32 2.87
N VAL A 35 10.46 21.46 3.02
CA VAL A 35 9.08 21.68 2.53
C VAL A 35 8.98 21.47 1.02
N GLU A 36 9.89 22.05 0.24
CA GLU A 36 9.94 21.92 -1.22
C GLU A 36 10.16 20.46 -1.66
N ARG A 37 11.08 19.74 -1.01
CA ARG A 37 11.30 18.32 -1.30
C ARG A 37 10.06 17.48 -1.04
N LEU A 38 9.42 17.66 0.09
CA LEU A 38 8.19 16.91 0.42
C LEU A 38 7.03 17.29 -0.51
N GLN A 39 6.92 18.56 -0.89
CA GLN A 39 5.95 19.03 -1.86
C GLN A 39 6.16 18.35 -3.22
N SER A 40 7.40 18.32 -3.72
CA SER A 40 7.76 17.67 -4.97
C SER A 40 7.39 16.19 -4.99
N VAL A 41 7.66 15.46 -3.88
CA VAL A 41 7.26 14.05 -3.73
C VAL A 41 5.73 13.91 -3.79
N LEU A 42 4.97 14.75 -3.09
CA LEU A 42 3.51 14.66 -3.11
C LEU A 42 2.89 15.06 -4.45
N ASP A 43 3.51 15.98 -5.17
CA ASP A 43 3.03 16.42 -6.48
C ASP A 43 3.27 15.36 -7.56
N SER A 44 4.19 14.42 -7.33
CA SER A 44 4.39 13.26 -8.20
C SER A 44 3.24 12.22 -8.12
N PHE A 45 2.32 12.36 -7.15
CA PHE A 45 1.16 11.48 -6.98
C PHE A 45 -0.15 12.20 -7.33
N PRO A 46 -0.61 12.16 -8.60
CA PRO A 46 -1.88 12.75 -8.98
C PRO A 46 -3.04 11.98 -8.33
N LEU A 47 -4.09 12.73 -7.93
CA LEU A 47 -5.27 12.11 -7.27
C LEU A 47 -6.01 11.10 -8.16
N SER A 48 -5.89 11.23 -9.48
CA SER A 48 -6.44 10.27 -10.46
C SER A 48 -5.79 8.90 -10.38
N GLU A 49 -4.54 8.82 -9.94
CA GLU A 49 -3.77 7.59 -9.78
C GLU A 49 -3.72 7.07 -8.34
N ALA A 50 -4.48 7.71 -7.45
CA ALA A 50 -4.50 7.32 -6.05
C ALA A 50 -4.88 5.84 -5.87
N ALA A 51 -4.09 5.12 -5.08
CA ALA A 51 -4.23 3.70 -4.76
C ALA A 51 -4.15 2.74 -5.98
N LEU A 52 -3.78 3.20 -7.16
CA LEU A 52 -3.45 2.34 -8.30
C LEU A 52 -2.10 1.65 -8.08
N LEU A 53 -1.88 0.55 -8.79
CA LEU A 53 -0.60 -0.15 -8.78
C LEU A 53 0.48 0.76 -9.39
N ALA A 54 1.58 0.98 -8.68
CA ALA A 54 2.73 1.70 -9.21
C ALA A 54 3.48 0.85 -10.25
N GLU A 55 4.28 1.51 -11.10
CA GLU A 55 5.09 0.81 -12.10
C GLU A 55 6.07 -0.18 -11.44
N THR A 56 6.74 0.26 -10.39
CA THR A 56 7.62 -0.60 -9.57
C THR A 56 6.87 -1.81 -9.01
N GLY A 57 5.61 -1.63 -8.59
CA GLY A 57 4.76 -2.72 -8.12
C GLY A 57 4.32 -3.67 -9.24
N ALA A 58 4.15 -3.17 -10.46
CA ALA A 58 3.87 -4.01 -11.61
C ALA A 58 5.07 -4.91 -11.95
N GLU A 59 6.27 -4.33 -11.97
CA GLU A 59 7.51 -5.07 -12.21
C GLU A 59 7.82 -6.07 -11.09
N GLU A 60 7.62 -5.69 -9.82
CA GLU A 60 7.72 -6.59 -8.67
C GLU A 60 6.84 -7.84 -8.85
N GLN A 61 5.58 -7.65 -9.26
CA GLN A 61 4.66 -8.76 -9.48
C GLN A 61 5.04 -9.62 -10.70
N ARG A 62 5.54 -9.00 -11.76
CA ARG A 62 6.04 -9.73 -12.94
C ARG A 62 7.25 -10.58 -12.59
N GLU A 63 8.20 -10.02 -11.87
CA GLU A 63 9.40 -10.74 -11.45
C GLU A 63 9.07 -11.87 -10.45
N LEU A 64 8.11 -11.65 -9.54
CA LEU A 64 7.62 -12.69 -8.66
C LEU A 64 6.97 -13.84 -9.46
N GLY A 65 6.18 -13.50 -10.47
CA GLY A 65 5.60 -14.48 -11.40
C GLY A 65 6.69 -15.28 -12.12
N ARG A 66 7.68 -14.59 -12.69
CA ARG A 66 8.80 -15.21 -13.43
C ARG A 66 9.56 -16.19 -12.55
N ARG A 67 9.96 -15.80 -11.35
CA ARG A 67 10.64 -16.71 -10.40
C ARG A 67 9.77 -17.90 -10.01
N THR A 68 8.46 -17.67 -9.85
CA THR A 68 7.51 -18.75 -9.52
C THR A 68 7.42 -19.74 -10.69
N GLY A 69 7.29 -19.26 -11.93
CA GLY A 69 7.27 -20.11 -13.12
C GLY A 69 8.55 -20.95 -13.24
N GLN A 70 9.71 -20.33 -13.08
CA GLN A 70 11.00 -21.04 -13.11
C GLN A 70 11.10 -22.09 -12.01
N ARG A 71 10.72 -21.75 -10.78
CA ARG A 71 10.80 -22.66 -9.64
C ARG A 71 9.94 -23.92 -9.82
N PHE A 72 8.80 -23.78 -10.44
CA PHE A 72 7.84 -24.86 -10.60
C PHE A 72 7.75 -25.41 -12.02
N ALA A 73 8.72 -25.05 -12.90
CA ALA A 73 8.71 -25.47 -14.30
C ALA A 73 8.64 -27.00 -14.49
N SER A 74 9.23 -27.78 -13.58
CA SER A 74 9.18 -29.24 -13.63
C SER A 74 7.83 -29.84 -13.22
N VAL A 75 6.97 -29.05 -12.57
CA VAL A 75 5.64 -29.50 -12.10
C VAL A 75 4.57 -29.23 -13.13
N PHE A 76 4.76 -28.19 -13.98
CA PHE A 76 3.79 -27.79 -14.99
C PHE A 76 4.14 -28.33 -16.36
N ASN A 77 3.12 -28.65 -17.15
CA ASN A 77 3.24 -28.99 -18.56
C ASN A 77 2.32 -28.09 -19.41
N LYS A 78 2.52 -28.08 -20.74
CA LYS A 78 1.78 -27.20 -21.67
C LYS A 78 0.26 -27.47 -21.74
N ARG A 79 -0.20 -28.57 -21.19
CA ARG A 79 -1.65 -28.94 -21.17
C ARG A 79 -2.32 -28.52 -19.87
N ASP A 80 -1.56 -28.11 -18.86
CA ASP A 80 -2.11 -27.72 -17.58
C ASP A 80 -2.87 -26.40 -17.69
N HIS A 81 -3.94 -26.29 -16.91
CA HIS A 81 -4.75 -25.10 -16.81
C HIS A 81 -4.57 -24.45 -15.43
N VAL A 82 -4.31 -23.15 -15.40
CA VAL A 82 -4.08 -22.38 -14.17
C VAL A 82 -5.21 -21.39 -13.97
N THR A 83 -5.84 -21.42 -12.80
CA THR A 83 -6.85 -20.42 -12.44
C THR A 83 -6.19 -19.30 -11.61
N PHE A 84 -6.22 -18.09 -12.12
CA PHE A 84 -5.80 -16.89 -11.40
C PHE A 84 -7.02 -16.22 -10.74
N VAL A 85 -6.87 -15.89 -9.46
CA VAL A 85 -7.94 -15.28 -8.68
C VAL A 85 -7.48 -13.94 -8.15
N SER A 86 -8.28 -12.88 -8.26
CA SER A 86 -8.03 -11.61 -7.58
C SER A 86 -9.31 -11.05 -6.93
N SER A 87 -9.14 -10.04 -6.07
CA SER A 87 -10.26 -9.19 -5.68
C SER A 87 -10.63 -8.23 -6.82
N THR A 88 -11.78 -7.56 -6.69
CA THR A 88 -12.24 -6.53 -7.65
C THR A 88 -11.42 -5.25 -7.64
N SER A 89 -10.50 -5.08 -6.68
CA SER A 89 -9.64 -3.90 -6.58
C SER A 89 -8.75 -3.73 -7.82
N PRO A 90 -8.72 -2.55 -8.49
CA PRO A 90 -7.93 -2.32 -9.70
C PRO A 90 -6.45 -2.70 -9.55
N ARG A 91 -5.82 -2.36 -8.41
CA ARG A 91 -4.43 -2.74 -8.13
C ARG A 91 -4.21 -4.26 -8.02
N ALA A 92 -5.20 -5.01 -7.49
CA ALA A 92 -5.11 -6.46 -7.41
C ALA A 92 -5.27 -7.12 -8.79
N ILE A 93 -6.17 -6.59 -9.61
CA ILE A 93 -6.35 -7.03 -11.00
C ILE A 93 -5.08 -6.80 -11.81
N SER A 94 -4.49 -5.60 -11.68
CA SER A 94 -3.22 -5.26 -12.37
C SER A 94 -2.06 -6.12 -11.87
N SER A 95 -1.97 -6.37 -10.56
CA SER A 95 -0.97 -7.27 -9.97
C SER A 95 -1.09 -8.68 -10.52
N LYS A 96 -2.32 -9.23 -10.59
CA LYS A 96 -2.60 -10.54 -11.18
C LYS A 96 -2.12 -10.60 -12.64
N LYS A 97 -2.44 -9.59 -13.46
CA LYS A 97 -2.03 -9.55 -14.87
C LYS A 97 -0.51 -9.57 -15.04
N ASN A 98 0.22 -8.79 -14.23
CA ASN A 98 1.68 -8.77 -14.30
C ASN A 98 2.30 -10.07 -13.80
N PHE A 99 1.77 -10.64 -12.71
CA PHE A 99 2.19 -11.95 -12.22
C PHE A 99 1.97 -13.05 -13.27
N GLU A 100 0.80 -13.13 -13.90
CA GLU A 100 0.46 -14.10 -14.95
C GLU A 100 1.43 -14.02 -16.14
N ARG A 101 1.74 -12.79 -16.59
CA ARG A 101 2.75 -12.56 -17.64
C ARG A 101 4.11 -13.10 -17.20
N GLY A 102 4.59 -12.70 -16.04
CA GLY A 102 5.87 -13.17 -15.51
C GLY A 102 5.91 -14.68 -15.31
N PHE A 103 4.80 -15.29 -14.87
CA PHE A 103 4.70 -16.74 -14.68
C PHE A 103 4.87 -17.48 -16.00
N SER A 104 4.21 -17.02 -17.08
CA SER A 104 4.41 -17.57 -18.43
C SER A 104 5.84 -17.36 -18.95
N ASP A 105 6.42 -16.16 -18.73
CA ASP A 105 7.82 -15.88 -19.06
C ASP A 105 8.78 -16.86 -18.34
N GLY A 106 8.50 -17.15 -17.08
CA GLY A 106 9.29 -18.08 -16.24
C GLY A 106 9.19 -19.54 -16.66
N LEU A 107 8.04 -19.97 -17.16
CA LEU A 107 7.84 -21.31 -17.72
C LEU A 107 8.42 -21.46 -19.14
N GLY A 108 8.58 -20.36 -19.87
CA GLY A 108 9.01 -20.36 -21.28
C GLY A 108 7.88 -20.66 -22.27
N TRP A 109 6.61 -20.63 -21.85
CA TRP A 109 5.43 -20.76 -22.73
C TRP A 109 4.21 -20.06 -22.13
N ASN A 110 3.25 -19.71 -22.98
CA ASN A 110 1.97 -19.15 -22.53
C ASN A 110 1.13 -20.20 -21.84
N VAL A 111 0.74 -19.93 -20.60
CA VAL A 111 -0.09 -20.81 -19.80
C VAL A 111 -1.56 -20.70 -20.23
N SER A 112 -2.23 -21.84 -20.41
CA SER A 112 -3.69 -21.88 -20.48
C SER A 112 -4.24 -21.41 -19.13
N SER A 113 -4.99 -20.31 -19.12
CA SER A 113 -5.45 -19.74 -17.87
C SER A 113 -6.92 -19.31 -17.89
N SER A 114 -7.54 -19.34 -16.72
CA SER A 114 -8.81 -18.68 -16.42
C SER A 114 -8.63 -17.63 -15.33
N TYR A 115 -9.57 -16.70 -15.26
CA TYR A 115 -9.55 -15.62 -14.29
C TYR A 115 -10.88 -15.53 -13.55
N GLN A 116 -10.82 -15.40 -12.23
CA GLN A 116 -11.98 -15.22 -11.36
C GLN A 116 -11.78 -14.02 -10.42
N GLN A 117 -12.85 -13.30 -10.16
CA GLN A 117 -12.91 -12.29 -9.11
C GLN A 117 -13.66 -12.86 -7.90
N ARG A 118 -13.01 -12.89 -6.73
CA ARG A 118 -13.55 -13.54 -5.53
C ARG A 118 -13.33 -12.65 -4.31
N ASP A 119 -14.15 -11.60 -4.18
CA ASP A 119 -14.11 -10.73 -3.00
C ASP A 119 -14.61 -11.44 -1.73
N ASP A 120 -15.51 -12.39 -1.87
CA ASP A 120 -15.96 -13.25 -0.80
C ASP A 120 -14.81 -14.03 -0.13
N LEU A 121 -13.82 -14.43 -0.91
CA LEU A 121 -12.63 -15.15 -0.44
C LEU A 121 -11.51 -14.20 -0.03
N LEU A 122 -11.20 -13.20 -0.87
CA LEU A 122 -10.00 -12.37 -0.72
C LEU A 122 -10.24 -11.09 0.09
N ARG A 123 -11.50 -10.71 0.27
CA ARG A 123 -11.95 -9.54 1.04
C ARG A 123 -13.05 -9.88 2.03
N PHE A 124 -13.06 -11.09 2.56
CA PHE A 124 -14.06 -11.55 3.54
C PHE A 124 -14.23 -10.58 4.72
N PHE A 125 -13.17 -9.86 5.08
CA PHE A 125 -13.15 -8.86 6.15
C PHE A 125 -14.06 -7.63 5.88
N ASP A 126 -14.52 -7.44 4.65
CA ASP A 126 -15.47 -6.38 4.30
C ASP A 126 -16.93 -6.85 4.34
N ILE A 127 -17.17 -8.15 4.26
CA ILE A 127 -18.51 -8.74 4.12
C ILE A 127 -18.88 -9.73 5.23
N CYS A 128 -17.93 -10.27 5.97
CA CYS A 128 -18.21 -11.19 7.08
C CYS A 128 -18.77 -10.46 8.29
N PRO A 129 -20.07 -10.64 8.66
CA PRO A 129 -20.69 -9.91 9.76
C PRO A 129 -19.96 -10.13 11.08
N ARG A 130 -19.55 -11.36 11.37
CA ARG A 130 -18.83 -11.72 12.58
C ARG A 130 -17.49 -10.99 12.68
N TYR A 131 -16.70 -10.96 11.61
CA TYR A 131 -15.45 -10.21 11.57
C TYR A 131 -15.68 -8.71 11.77
N ILE A 132 -16.71 -8.15 11.13
CA ILE A 132 -17.05 -6.73 11.28
C ILE A 132 -17.41 -6.41 12.73
N THR A 133 -18.22 -7.24 13.39
CA THR A 133 -18.68 -6.99 14.76
C THR A 133 -17.60 -7.28 15.80
N GLU A 134 -16.96 -8.45 15.72
CA GLU A 134 -16.04 -8.93 16.76
C GLU A 134 -14.61 -8.39 16.62
N VAL A 135 -14.24 -7.92 15.41
CA VAL A 135 -12.89 -7.39 15.16
C VAL A 135 -12.92 -5.90 14.83
N LYS A 136 -13.54 -5.51 13.72
CA LYS A 136 -13.51 -4.10 13.26
C LYS A 136 -14.21 -3.13 14.21
N LYS A 137 -15.31 -3.55 14.83
CA LYS A 137 -16.11 -2.74 15.77
C LYS A 137 -15.90 -3.13 17.24
N ASN A 138 -14.91 -3.95 17.53
CA ASN A 138 -14.61 -4.38 18.89
C ASN A 138 -14.07 -3.22 19.72
N GLN A 139 -14.88 -2.72 20.64
CA GLN A 139 -14.53 -1.57 21.48
C GLN A 139 -13.34 -1.86 22.42
N THR A 140 -13.21 -3.09 22.91
CA THR A 140 -12.10 -3.49 23.78
C THR A 140 -10.78 -3.47 23.02
N ALA A 141 -10.74 -4.07 21.83
CA ALA A 141 -9.56 -4.05 20.97
C ALA A 141 -9.19 -2.62 20.55
N PHE A 142 -10.20 -1.79 20.26
CA PHE A 142 -9.99 -0.39 19.94
C PHE A 142 -9.43 0.40 21.12
N ALA A 143 -9.92 0.16 22.35
CA ALA A 143 -9.42 0.80 23.56
C ALA A 143 -7.93 0.46 23.81
N GLU A 144 -7.52 -0.79 23.64
CA GLU A 144 -6.11 -1.19 23.76
C GLU A 144 -5.22 -0.53 22.69
N PHE A 145 -5.70 -0.45 21.45
CA PHE A 145 -5.02 0.31 20.40
C PHE A 145 -4.86 1.78 20.77
N GLN A 146 -5.90 2.41 21.34
CA GLN A 146 -5.84 3.82 21.79
C GLN A 146 -4.83 4.02 22.92
N LYS A 147 -4.75 3.09 23.90
CA LYS A 147 -3.73 3.15 24.95
C LYS A 147 -2.32 3.12 24.38
N PHE A 148 -2.04 2.17 23.48
CA PHE A 148 -0.75 2.08 22.81
C PHE A 148 -0.44 3.36 22.02
N ARG A 149 -1.39 3.83 21.24
CA ARG A 149 -1.30 5.05 20.46
C ARG A 149 -0.98 6.26 21.35
N ASN A 150 -1.75 6.49 22.42
CA ASN A 150 -1.55 7.63 23.31
C ASN A 150 -0.18 7.60 23.98
N LYS A 151 0.39 6.42 24.21
CA LYS A 151 1.75 6.25 24.71
C LYS A 151 2.81 6.60 23.67
N MET A 152 2.65 6.14 22.43
CA MET A 152 3.70 6.23 21.39
C MET A 152 3.61 7.51 20.56
N PHE A 153 2.42 8.02 20.34
CA PHE A 153 2.16 9.15 19.44
C PHE A 153 2.95 10.42 19.81
N PRO A 154 3.01 10.86 21.09
CA PRO A 154 3.78 12.04 21.45
C PRO A 154 5.27 11.94 21.10
N HIS A 155 5.87 10.77 21.30
CA HIS A 155 7.27 10.54 20.95
C HIS A 155 7.56 10.65 19.45
N VAL A 156 6.64 10.11 18.62
CA VAL A 156 6.76 10.21 17.17
C VAL A 156 6.59 11.65 16.69
N VAL A 157 5.59 12.37 17.22
CA VAL A 157 5.36 13.79 16.88
C VAL A 157 6.59 14.64 17.26
N GLN A 158 7.13 14.44 18.45
CA GLN A 158 8.32 15.15 18.92
C GLN A 158 9.54 14.84 18.05
N TYR A 159 9.74 13.58 17.69
CA TYR A 159 10.82 13.18 16.79
C TYR A 159 10.70 13.86 15.42
N VAL A 160 9.51 13.88 14.83
CA VAL A 160 9.26 14.53 13.55
C VAL A 160 9.46 16.04 13.65
N ALA A 161 8.91 16.69 14.68
CA ALA A 161 9.07 18.13 14.91
C ALA A 161 10.56 18.53 15.00
N LYS A 162 11.35 17.76 15.76
CA LYS A 162 12.80 17.96 15.86
C LYS A 162 13.51 17.84 14.51
N ARG A 163 13.13 16.85 13.69
CA ARG A 163 13.71 16.65 12.34
C ARG A 163 13.36 17.79 11.38
N LEU A 164 12.21 18.40 11.56
CA LEU A 164 11.71 19.51 10.75
C LEU A 164 12.17 20.88 11.29
N SER A 165 12.89 20.90 12.42
CA SER A 165 13.34 22.12 13.11
C SER A 165 12.17 23.05 13.47
N VAL A 166 11.05 22.49 13.92
CA VAL A 166 9.89 23.21 14.42
C VAL A 166 9.62 22.85 15.87
N ASP A 167 9.14 23.83 16.66
CA ASP A 167 8.95 23.64 18.10
C ASP A 167 7.85 22.62 18.42
N SER A 168 6.79 22.61 17.63
CA SER A 168 5.68 21.68 17.78
C SER A 168 4.94 21.43 16.45
N LEU A 169 4.31 20.28 16.34
CA LEU A 169 3.44 19.95 15.22
C LEU A 169 2.09 19.51 15.77
N ASN A 170 1.01 20.08 15.24
CA ASN A 170 -0.33 19.63 15.51
C ASN A 170 -0.74 18.60 14.43
N LEU A 171 -0.35 17.35 14.65
CA LEU A 171 -0.59 16.26 13.69
C LEU A 171 -1.80 15.43 14.11
N SER A 172 -2.76 15.30 13.23
CA SER A 172 -3.80 14.27 13.35
C SER A 172 -3.24 12.88 13.01
N ASP A 173 -3.95 11.82 13.38
CA ASP A 173 -3.54 10.43 13.09
C ASP A 173 -3.30 10.15 11.61
N GLY A 174 -4.18 10.72 10.78
CA GLY A 174 -4.05 10.56 9.35
C GLY A 174 -2.81 11.29 8.78
N MET A 175 -2.47 12.43 9.38
CA MET A 175 -1.30 13.19 9.02
C MET A 175 -0.01 12.43 9.38
N LEU A 176 0.04 11.81 10.54
CA LEU A 176 1.22 11.05 10.96
C LEU A 176 1.49 9.85 10.04
N SER A 177 0.45 9.16 9.62
CA SER A 177 0.57 8.05 8.66
C SER A 177 1.15 8.53 7.32
N ALA A 178 0.74 9.69 6.83
CA ALA A 178 1.27 10.28 5.60
C ALA A 178 2.72 10.74 5.74
N THR A 179 3.10 11.28 6.91
CA THR A 179 4.50 11.68 7.19
C THR A 179 5.45 10.49 7.14
N CYS A 180 5.04 9.34 7.70
CA CYS A 180 5.84 8.12 7.64
C CYS A 180 6.06 7.60 6.21
N MET A 181 5.10 7.80 5.31
CA MET A 181 5.27 7.44 3.90
C MET A 181 6.23 8.37 3.17
N CYS A 182 6.13 9.68 3.37
CA CYS A 182 7.01 10.66 2.74
C CYS A 182 8.48 10.52 3.18
N VAL A 183 8.73 10.19 4.46
CA VAL A 183 10.10 10.03 4.98
C VAL A 183 10.78 8.78 4.43
N ARG A 184 10.03 7.75 4.07
CA ARG A 184 10.58 6.48 3.54
C ARG A 184 11.15 6.60 2.13
N GLU A 185 10.67 7.55 1.34
CA GLU A 185 11.12 7.78 -0.05
C GLU A 185 12.22 8.85 -0.16
N SER A 186 12.59 9.50 0.96
CA SER A 186 13.61 10.57 1.01
C SER A 186 14.97 10.08 1.51
N VAL A 187 15.14 8.79 1.78
CA VAL A 187 16.39 8.10 2.14
C VAL A 187 16.80 7.17 1.01
#